data_5c61a750710cc8ad048421fe43e957d3
#
_entry.id   5c61a750710cc8ad048421fe43e957d3
#
_cell.length_a   1.000
_cell.length_b   1.000
_cell.length_c   1.000
_cell.angle_alpha   90.00
_cell.angle_beta   90.00
_cell.angle_gamma   90.00
#
_symmetry.space_group_name_H-M   'P 1'
#
loop_
_entity.id
_entity.type
_entity.pdbx_description
1 polymer ?
#
loop_
_entity_poly.entity_id
_entity_poly.type
_entity_poly.pdbx_seq_one_letter_code
_entity_poly.pdbx_strand_id
1 'polypeptide(L)'
;MDTKIIGQGYNIDADTSVAKELIEQFNSKRYDSFTCLVAFASYGGITALTPYILAEKERGVKINIILGIDQKGTSKEALEEVLSWGVESKIYHTQSVNIFHPKVYLFENTDICNYSAKGHGGVSSLK
;
A
#
# COMPACT_ATOMS: atom_id res chain seq x y z
N MET A 1 -7.20 -19.84 -1.32
CA MET A 1 -6.53 -18.61 -0.86
C MET A 1 -5.58 -18.96 0.26
N ASP A 2 -4.32 -18.65 0.10
CA ASP A 2 -3.34 -18.90 1.13
C ASP A 2 -3.25 -17.72 2.09
N THR A 3 -3.27 -18.01 3.38
CA THR A 3 -3.12 -16.99 4.43
C THR A 3 -1.75 -17.12 5.07
N LYS A 4 -1.02 -16.01 5.13
CA LYS A 4 0.28 -15.94 5.77
C LYS A 4 0.23 -14.90 6.89
N ILE A 5 0.67 -15.28 8.08
CA ILE A 5 0.79 -14.36 9.21
C ILE A 5 2.22 -13.83 9.24
N ILE A 6 2.34 -12.50 9.26
CA ILE A 6 3.62 -11.81 9.23
C ILE A 6 3.78 -11.05 10.53
N GLY A 7 4.92 -11.25 11.21
CA GLY A 7 5.25 -10.51 12.41
C GLY A 7 5.51 -9.02 12.14
N GLN A 8 5.42 -8.21 13.18
CA GLN A 8 5.57 -6.75 13.06
C GLN A 8 7.02 -6.25 12.97
N GLY A 9 7.98 -7.15 12.87
CA GLY A 9 9.37 -6.75 12.63
C GLY A 9 10.12 -6.23 13.84
N TYR A 10 9.63 -6.48 15.05
CA TYR A 10 10.37 -6.13 16.27
C TYR A 10 11.58 -7.04 16.52
N ASN A 11 11.65 -8.15 15.84
CA ASN A 11 12.79 -9.06 15.92
C ASN A 11 13.66 -8.85 14.67
N ILE A 12 14.88 -8.37 14.89
CA ILE A 12 15.85 -8.10 13.82
C ILE A 12 16.21 -9.37 13.06
N ASP A 13 16.14 -10.52 13.73
CA ASP A 13 16.46 -11.84 13.17
C ASP A 13 15.24 -12.51 12.49
N ALA A 14 14.10 -11.86 12.48
CA ALA A 14 12.90 -12.42 11.84
C ALA A 14 13.05 -12.46 10.32
N ASP A 15 12.86 -13.62 9.74
CA ASP A 15 12.91 -13.82 8.27
C ASP A 15 11.78 -13.11 7.53
N THR A 16 10.77 -12.65 8.26
CA THR A 16 9.58 -12.03 7.68
C THR A 16 9.27 -10.70 8.34
N SER A 17 9.02 -9.68 7.52
CA SER A 17 8.53 -8.38 7.96
C SER A 17 7.57 -7.84 6.91
N VAL A 18 6.72 -6.87 7.31
CA VAL A 18 5.80 -6.22 6.35
C VAL A 18 6.59 -5.54 5.22
N ALA A 19 7.68 -4.86 5.55
CA ALA A 19 8.52 -4.22 4.55
C ALA A 19 9.09 -5.21 3.53
N LYS A 20 9.61 -6.33 4.00
CA LYS A 20 10.14 -7.40 3.14
C LYS A 20 9.06 -7.97 2.24
N GLU A 21 7.89 -8.24 2.78
CA GLU A 21 6.76 -8.75 2.02
C GLU A 21 6.30 -7.76 0.94
N LEU A 22 6.23 -6.47 1.26
CA LEU A 22 5.91 -5.43 0.29
C LEU A 22 6.92 -5.40 -0.86
N ILE A 23 8.21 -5.48 -0.55
CA ILE A 23 9.27 -5.50 -1.57
C ILE A 23 9.13 -6.74 -2.46
N GLU A 24 8.87 -7.90 -1.88
CA GLU A 24 8.65 -9.14 -2.63
C GLU A 24 7.44 -9.02 -3.56
N GLN A 25 6.35 -8.42 -3.09
CA GLN A 25 5.17 -8.21 -3.92
C GLN A 25 5.47 -7.23 -5.06
N PHE A 26 6.13 -6.11 -4.80
CA PHE A 26 6.54 -5.19 -5.86
C PHE A 26 7.43 -5.88 -6.90
N ASN A 27 8.36 -6.68 -6.46
CA ASN A 27 9.29 -7.39 -7.35
C ASN A 27 8.64 -8.54 -8.13
N SER A 28 7.53 -9.08 -7.63
CA SER A 28 6.81 -10.18 -8.30
C SER A 28 6.26 -9.80 -9.66
N LYS A 29 5.90 -8.53 -9.87
CA LYS A 29 5.26 -8.00 -11.08
C LYS A 29 3.95 -8.71 -11.46
N ARG A 30 3.29 -9.38 -10.51
CA ARG A 30 2.07 -10.16 -10.74
C ARG A 30 0.79 -9.38 -10.56
N TYR A 31 0.87 -8.07 -10.50
CA TYR A 31 -0.24 -7.17 -10.27
C TYR A 31 -0.21 -6.02 -11.26
N ASP A 32 -1.34 -5.40 -11.49
CA ASP A 32 -1.49 -4.21 -12.32
C ASP A 32 -2.11 -3.03 -11.56
N SER A 33 -2.49 -3.25 -10.29
CA SER A 33 -3.02 -2.20 -9.41
C SER A 33 -2.46 -2.36 -8.00
N PHE A 34 -2.09 -1.23 -7.41
CA PHE A 34 -1.63 -1.14 -6.02
C PHE A 34 -2.38 -0.03 -5.30
N THR A 35 -2.94 -0.36 -4.15
CA THR A 35 -3.61 0.60 -3.27
C THR A 35 -3.00 0.54 -1.88
N CYS A 36 -2.61 1.68 -1.37
CA CYS A 36 -2.10 1.84 -0.02
C CYS A 36 -3.08 2.68 0.80
N LEU A 37 -3.53 2.14 1.91
CA LEU A 37 -4.41 2.83 2.85
C LEU A 37 -3.76 2.80 4.22
N VAL A 38 -3.18 3.93 4.65
CA VAL A 38 -2.36 4.01 5.85
C VAL A 38 -2.75 5.22 6.68
N ALA A 39 -2.99 4.99 7.98
CA ALA A 39 -3.34 6.05 8.92
C ALA A 39 -2.20 7.04 9.14
N PHE A 40 -0.97 6.55 9.25
CA PHE A 40 0.20 7.34 9.59
C PHE A 40 1.35 6.97 8.65
N ALA A 41 1.90 7.97 7.97
CA ALA A 41 3.02 7.77 7.08
C ALA A 41 4.22 8.62 7.53
N SER A 42 5.30 7.97 7.89
CA SER A 42 6.56 8.65 8.17
C SER A 42 7.31 8.98 6.88
N TYR A 43 8.08 10.04 6.89
CA TYR A 43 8.92 10.41 5.75
C TYR A 43 9.88 9.28 5.36
N GLY A 44 10.51 8.62 6.36
CA GLY A 44 11.40 7.49 6.09
C GLY A 44 10.69 6.29 5.44
N GLY A 45 9.48 5.97 5.88
CA GLY A 45 8.69 4.91 5.25
C GLY A 45 8.29 5.24 3.82
N ILE A 46 7.85 6.47 3.59
CA ILE A 46 7.45 6.93 2.25
C ILE A 46 8.65 6.97 1.30
N THR A 47 9.78 7.53 1.72
CA THR A 47 10.98 7.57 0.86
C THR A 47 11.52 6.19 0.53
N ALA A 48 11.39 5.22 1.44
CA ALA A 48 11.77 3.84 1.17
C ALA A 48 10.91 3.21 0.05
N LEU A 49 9.66 3.63 -0.09
CA LEU A 49 8.77 3.15 -1.16
C LEU A 49 9.00 3.86 -2.50
N THR A 50 9.56 5.05 -2.51
CA THR A 50 9.67 5.90 -3.70
C THR A 50 10.26 5.16 -4.91
N PRO A 51 11.40 4.43 -4.82
CA PRO A 51 11.94 3.75 -6.00
C PRO A 51 10.97 2.71 -6.59
N TYR A 52 10.27 1.99 -5.73
CA TYR A 52 9.31 0.96 -6.17
C TYR A 52 8.10 1.61 -6.83
N ILE A 53 7.54 2.65 -6.23
CA ILE A 53 6.36 3.36 -6.77
C ILE A 53 6.68 3.96 -8.14
N LEU A 54 7.81 4.62 -8.29
CA LEU A 54 8.20 5.24 -9.57
C LEU A 54 8.41 4.18 -10.65
N ALA A 55 9.08 3.09 -10.33
CA ALA A 55 9.29 2.00 -11.27
C ALA A 55 7.96 1.35 -11.71
N GLU A 56 7.06 1.12 -10.80
CA GLU A 56 5.76 0.53 -11.09
C GLU A 56 4.84 1.50 -11.85
N LYS A 57 4.94 2.78 -11.56
CA LYS A 57 4.23 3.81 -12.35
C LYS A 57 4.67 3.78 -13.81
N GLU A 58 5.97 3.69 -14.07
CA GLU A 58 6.50 3.58 -15.44
C GLU A 58 6.03 2.29 -16.13
N ARG A 59 5.85 1.22 -15.39
CA ARG A 59 5.32 -0.05 -15.88
C ARG A 59 3.82 0.03 -16.22
N GLY A 60 3.15 1.11 -15.86
CA GLY A 60 1.71 1.29 -16.11
C GLY A 60 0.81 0.75 -15.02
N VAL A 61 1.33 0.44 -13.85
CA VAL A 61 0.54 0.01 -12.70
C VAL A 61 -0.32 1.17 -12.21
N LYS A 62 -1.59 0.89 -11.97
CA LYS A 62 -2.50 1.86 -11.35
C LYS A 62 -2.19 1.95 -9.86
N ILE A 63 -1.85 3.14 -9.39
CA ILE A 63 -1.42 3.36 -8.02
C ILE A 63 -2.36 4.35 -7.34
N ASN A 64 -2.91 3.96 -6.19
CA ASN A 64 -3.75 4.79 -5.34
C ASN A 64 -3.17 4.83 -3.93
N ILE A 65 -2.94 6.02 -3.42
CA ILE A 65 -2.41 6.24 -2.09
C ILE A 65 -3.44 7.01 -1.27
N ILE A 66 -3.83 6.46 -0.13
CA ILE A 66 -4.76 7.11 0.80
C ILE A 66 -4.09 7.21 2.16
N LEU A 67 -3.86 8.43 2.62
CA LEU A 67 -3.16 8.70 3.87
C LEU A 67 -4.06 9.43 4.85
N GLY A 68 -4.05 9.00 6.11
CA GLY A 68 -4.64 9.73 7.20
C GLY A 68 -3.72 10.87 7.67
N ILE A 69 -4.33 11.95 8.12
CA ILE A 69 -3.59 13.10 8.66
C ILE A 69 -3.95 13.41 10.11
N ASP A 70 -4.79 12.59 10.71
CA ASP A 70 -5.24 12.80 12.08
C ASP A 70 -4.10 12.57 13.07
N GLN A 71 -4.16 13.25 14.20
CA GLN A 71 -3.20 13.13 15.31
C GLN A 71 -1.73 13.39 14.93
N LYS A 72 -1.50 14.16 13.87
CA LYS A 72 -0.14 14.50 13.39
C LYS A 72 0.72 13.25 13.06
N GLY A 73 0.08 12.14 12.74
CA GLY A 73 0.78 10.89 12.46
C GLY A 73 1.49 10.87 11.10
N THR A 74 1.04 11.68 10.15
CA THR A 74 1.66 11.82 8.84
C THR A 74 2.37 13.16 8.75
N SER A 75 3.67 13.13 8.45
CA SER A 75 4.47 14.35 8.36
C SER A 75 4.19 15.10 7.05
N LYS A 76 4.42 16.41 7.08
CA LYS A 76 4.31 17.25 5.88
C LYS A 76 5.25 16.77 4.77
N GLU A 77 6.48 16.42 5.14
CA GLU A 77 7.50 15.92 4.21
C GLU A 77 7.06 14.62 3.54
N ALA A 78 6.37 13.74 4.27
CA ALA A 78 5.81 12.52 3.70
C ALA A 78 4.73 12.84 2.67
N LEU A 79 3.86 13.80 2.94
CA LEU A 79 2.83 14.24 2.00
C LEU A 79 3.43 14.87 0.73
N GLU A 80 4.45 15.71 0.89
CA GLU A 80 5.16 16.32 -0.23
C GLU A 80 5.83 15.28 -1.12
N GLU A 81 6.42 14.25 -0.52
CA GLU A 81 7.04 13.15 -1.27
C GLU A 81 5.98 12.37 -2.06
N VAL A 82 4.86 12.03 -1.46
CA VAL A 82 3.75 11.35 -2.15
C VAL A 82 3.22 12.19 -3.31
N LEU A 83 3.05 13.48 -3.12
CA LEU A 83 2.64 14.39 -4.19
C LEU A 83 3.64 14.41 -5.35
N SER A 84 4.93 14.30 -5.05
CA SER A 84 5.98 14.29 -6.07
C SER A 84 5.92 13.06 -6.99
N TRP A 85 5.31 11.97 -6.53
CA TRP A 85 5.18 10.75 -7.34
C TRP A 85 4.24 10.92 -8.55
N GLY A 86 3.31 11.89 -8.49
CA GLY A 86 2.35 12.09 -9.56
C GLY A 86 1.36 10.95 -9.75
N VAL A 87 1.06 10.21 -8.67
CA VAL A 87 0.06 9.15 -8.66
C VAL A 87 -1.23 9.65 -8.01
N GLU A 88 -2.32 8.91 -8.18
CA GLU A 88 -3.56 9.25 -7.50
C GLU A 88 -3.37 9.13 -5.99
N SER A 89 -3.60 10.24 -5.29
CA SER A 89 -3.44 10.30 -3.84
C SER A 89 -4.60 11.05 -3.22
N LYS A 90 -5.02 10.57 -2.05
CA LYS A 90 -6.12 11.16 -1.27
C LYS A 90 -5.71 11.27 0.19
N ILE A 91 -6.21 12.30 0.85
CA ILE A 91 -6.04 12.49 2.28
C ILE A 91 -7.37 12.17 2.95
N TYR A 92 -7.32 11.36 3.98
CA TYR A 92 -8.45 11.09 4.84
C TYR A 92 -8.29 11.87 6.14
N HIS A 93 -9.33 12.62 6.48
CA HIS A 93 -9.43 13.34 7.74
C HIS A 93 -10.81 13.13 8.33
N THR A 94 -10.88 12.82 9.62
CA THR A 94 -12.15 12.65 10.32
C THR A 94 -12.24 13.63 11.50
N GLN A 95 -13.42 14.17 11.70
CA GLN A 95 -13.75 14.94 12.90
C GLN A 95 -14.39 14.06 13.99
N SER A 96 -14.52 12.78 13.73
CA SER A 96 -15.07 11.82 14.68
C SER A 96 -14.09 11.52 15.81
N VAL A 97 -14.63 11.13 16.97
CA VAL A 97 -13.83 10.58 18.06
C VAL A 97 -13.19 9.23 17.71
N ASN A 98 -13.67 8.57 16.67
CA ASN A 98 -13.12 7.33 16.20
C ASN A 98 -11.84 7.58 15.42
N ILE A 99 -10.77 6.89 15.80
CA ILE A 99 -9.48 7.01 15.16
C ILE A 99 -9.47 6.21 13.85
N PHE A 100 -9.14 6.88 12.75
CA PHE A 100 -8.81 6.21 11.51
C PHE A 100 -7.44 5.56 11.64
N HIS A 101 -7.39 4.22 11.69
CA HIS A 101 -6.15 3.51 11.98
C HIS A 101 -5.87 2.32 11.05
N PRO A 102 -6.20 2.38 9.74
CA PRO A 102 -5.90 1.29 8.83
C PRO A 102 -4.43 1.24 8.46
N LYS A 103 -3.98 0.04 8.12
CA LYS A 103 -2.71 -0.23 7.47
C LYS A 103 -2.97 -1.35 6.48
N VAL A 104 -3.36 -0.97 5.27
CA VAL A 104 -3.75 -1.91 4.22
C VAL A 104 -2.91 -1.65 2.98
N TYR A 105 -2.35 -2.71 2.44
CA TYR A 105 -1.60 -2.71 1.19
C TYR A 105 -2.25 -3.75 0.27
N LEU A 106 -2.83 -3.29 -0.83
CA LEU A 106 -3.62 -4.11 -1.71
C LEU A 106 -2.96 -4.19 -3.09
N PHE A 107 -2.56 -5.39 -3.47
CA PHE A 107 -2.06 -5.69 -4.81
C PHE A 107 -3.13 -6.48 -5.54
N GLU A 108 -3.56 -6.00 -6.70
CA GLU A 108 -4.61 -6.63 -7.49
C GLU A 108 -4.14 -6.87 -8.91
N ASN A 109 -4.57 -8.00 -9.46
CA ASN A 109 -4.46 -8.26 -10.88
C ASN A 109 -5.86 -8.18 -11.49
N THR A 110 -6.16 -7.06 -12.15
CA THR A 110 -7.49 -6.81 -12.70
C THR A 110 -7.84 -7.73 -13.85
N ASP A 111 -6.87 -8.23 -14.60
CA ASP A 111 -7.10 -9.21 -15.65
C ASP A 111 -7.63 -10.53 -15.07
N ILE A 112 -7.02 -11.00 -13.97
CA ILE A 112 -7.50 -12.18 -13.24
C ILE A 112 -8.85 -11.90 -12.60
N CYS A 113 -9.04 -10.72 -11.98
CA CYS A 113 -10.30 -10.31 -11.39
C CYS A 113 -11.42 -10.25 -12.45
N ASN A 114 -11.16 -9.68 -13.61
CA ASN A 114 -12.12 -9.60 -14.69
C ASN A 114 -12.48 -11.01 -15.20
N TYR A 115 -11.53 -11.90 -15.32
CA TYR A 115 -11.77 -13.28 -15.68
C TYR A 115 -12.61 -13.99 -14.62
N SER A 116 -12.28 -13.82 -13.36
CA SER A 116 -13.03 -14.39 -12.22
C SER A 116 -14.44 -13.80 -12.12
N ALA A 117 -14.62 -12.50 -12.39
CA ALA A 117 -15.92 -11.84 -12.38
C ALA A 117 -16.89 -12.42 -13.41
N LYS A 118 -16.39 -12.94 -14.51
CA LYS A 118 -17.22 -13.68 -15.49
C LYS A 118 -17.70 -15.03 -14.99
N GLY A 119 -17.02 -15.59 -13.98
CA GLY A 119 -17.32 -16.90 -13.44
C GLY A 119 -17.71 -16.91 -11.97
N HIS A 120 -16.98 -16.25 -11.10
CA HIS A 120 -17.09 -16.42 -9.64
C HIS A 120 -17.08 -15.13 -8.82
N GLY A 121 -16.82 -13.97 -9.41
CA GLY A 121 -16.83 -12.70 -8.70
C GLY A 121 -15.77 -12.57 -7.60
N GLY A 122 -14.72 -13.36 -7.61
CA GLY A 122 -13.68 -13.33 -6.59
C GLY A 122 -12.58 -12.30 -6.91
N VAL A 123 -12.16 -11.56 -5.90
CA VAL A 123 -11.01 -10.65 -5.97
C VAL A 123 -9.89 -11.22 -5.11
N SER A 124 -8.72 -11.44 -5.71
CA SER A 124 -7.52 -11.77 -4.96
C SER A 124 -6.93 -10.50 -4.37
N SER A 125 -7.01 -10.34 -3.07
CA SER A 125 -6.51 -9.14 -2.40
C SER A 125 -5.75 -9.50 -1.13
N LEU A 126 -4.70 -8.74 -0.84
CA LEU A 126 -4.01 -8.72 0.44
C LEU A 126 -4.67 -7.64 1.30
N LYS A 127 -5.48 -8.04 2.20
CA LYS A 127 -6.08 -7.14 3.19
C LYS A 127 -5.45 -7.34 4.55
#